data_0d2f9a1914434aa03b1431f556eef6b5
#
_entry.id   0d2f9a1914434aa03b1431f556eef6b5
#
_cell.length_a   1.000
_cell.length_b   1.000
_cell.length_c   1.000
_cell.angle_alpha   90.00
_cell.angle_beta   90.00
_cell.angle_gamma   90.00
#
_symmetry.space_group_name_H-M   'P 1'
#
loop_
_entity.id
_entity.type
_entity.pdbx_description
1 polymer ?
#
loop_
_entity_poly.entity_id
_entity_poly.type
_entity_poly.pdbx_seq_one_letter_code
_entity_poly.pdbx_strand_id
1 'polypeptide(L)'
;MAKEKFDRSKTHVNIGTIGHVDHGKTTLTAAITTVLAKKGMAKAEAYDQIDGAPEEKERGITINTAHVEYQTEKRHYAHVDCPGHADYVKNMITGAAQMDGAILVVAASDGPMPQTREHILLARQVGVKYIVVYLNKCDMVDDEELIDLVEMEVRELLNEYGFDGDETPVIRGSALKALEGDPKYEQSIYDLMDAVDTWIPDPAREMDKPFLMAIEDVMTISGRGTVATGRVERGQAHLNDEVEIVGIKDTQKTVLTGLEMFHKQLDVAEAGDNIGALLRGIARDQIQRGQVLAKPGSVHPHTKFKAQVYVLTKEEGGRHTPFVSNYRPQFYFRTTDVTGVITLPEGTDMVMPGDNVVMNVELIAPIAIETGTKFSIREGGHTVGAGNVTEIDA
;
A
#
# COMPACT_ATOMS: atom_id res chain seq x y z
N MET A 1 -25.76 19.46 10.03
CA MET A 1 -26.08 18.14 10.61
C MET A 1 -24.79 17.64 11.25
N ALA A 2 -24.87 17.02 12.45
CA ALA A 2 -23.68 16.34 13.03
C ALA A 2 -23.29 15.18 12.10
N LYS A 3 -21.98 15.01 11.84
CA LYS A 3 -21.48 13.86 11.08
C LYS A 3 -21.71 12.59 11.88
N GLU A 4 -21.92 11.49 11.18
CA GLU A 4 -22.02 10.15 11.77
C GLU A 4 -20.70 9.79 12.45
N LYS A 5 -20.73 9.09 13.58
CA LYS A 5 -19.55 8.54 14.23
C LYS A 5 -19.19 7.19 13.61
N PHE A 6 -17.89 6.93 13.49
CA PHE A 6 -17.39 5.64 13.04
C PHE A 6 -17.69 4.55 14.09
N ASP A 7 -18.23 3.43 13.65
CA ASP A 7 -18.53 2.27 14.50
C ASP A 7 -17.31 1.32 14.57
N ARG A 8 -16.81 1.09 15.77
CA ARG A 8 -15.67 0.20 16.05
C ARG A 8 -16.08 -1.19 16.57
N SER A 9 -17.32 -1.59 16.34
CA SER A 9 -17.84 -2.90 16.80
C SER A 9 -17.15 -4.11 16.13
N LYS A 10 -16.54 -3.88 14.96
CA LYS A 10 -15.82 -4.91 14.17
C LYS A 10 -14.33 -4.58 14.09
N THR A 11 -13.50 -5.63 14.02
CA THR A 11 -12.06 -5.45 13.74
C THR A 11 -11.86 -4.77 12.40
N HIS A 12 -11.04 -3.73 12.39
CA HIS A 12 -10.67 -3.00 11.17
C HIS A 12 -9.43 -3.59 10.53
N VAL A 13 -9.52 -3.92 9.22
CA VAL A 13 -8.45 -4.52 8.42
C VAL A 13 -8.28 -3.74 7.13
N ASN A 14 -7.03 -3.46 6.78
CA ASN A 14 -6.69 -2.82 5.51
C ASN A 14 -6.28 -3.88 4.50
N ILE A 15 -7.00 -3.95 3.40
CA ILE A 15 -6.64 -4.81 2.27
C ILE A 15 -6.60 -3.99 0.99
N GLY A 16 -6.15 -4.59 -0.09
CA GLY A 16 -6.23 -3.92 -1.38
C GLY A 16 -5.93 -4.86 -2.53
N THR A 17 -6.22 -4.39 -3.74
CA THR A 17 -5.97 -5.10 -4.99
C THR A 17 -4.62 -4.75 -5.56
N ILE A 18 -3.85 -5.77 -5.90
CA ILE A 18 -2.57 -5.69 -6.62
C ILE A 18 -2.59 -6.61 -7.86
N GLY A 19 -1.71 -6.39 -8.81
CA GLY A 19 -1.63 -7.20 -10.04
C GLY A 19 -1.44 -6.34 -11.29
N HIS A 20 -1.32 -6.99 -12.42
CA HIS A 20 -1.02 -6.35 -13.71
C HIS A 20 -2.12 -5.38 -14.15
N VAL A 21 -1.77 -4.41 -15.03
CA VAL A 21 -2.76 -3.57 -15.74
C VAL A 21 -3.71 -4.47 -16.52
N ASP A 22 -4.97 -4.07 -16.66
CA ASP A 22 -6.04 -4.78 -17.40
C ASP A 22 -6.44 -6.16 -16.83
N HIS A 23 -5.88 -6.62 -15.70
CA HIS A 23 -6.34 -7.84 -15.03
C HIS A 23 -7.66 -7.65 -14.26
N GLY A 24 -8.19 -6.42 -14.18
CA GLY A 24 -9.52 -6.12 -13.65
C GLY A 24 -9.56 -5.85 -12.14
N LYS A 25 -8.52 -5.23 -11.57
CA LYS A 25 -8.47 -4.85 -10.15
C LYS A 25 -9.61 -3.92 -9.75
N THR A 26 -9.75 -2.79 -10.43
CA THR A 26 -10.81 -1.80 -10.17
C THR A 26 -12.20 -2.39 -10.44
N THR A 27 -12.33 -3.24 -11.47
CA THR A 27 -13.57 -3.97 -11.73
C THR A 27 -13.92 -4.91 -10.57
N LEU A 28 -12.93 -5.58 -10.00
CA LEU A 28 -13.13 -6.44 -8.81
C LEU A 28 -13.52 -5.62 -7.59
N THR A 29 -12.88 -4.48 -7.36
CA THR A 29 -13.21 -3.54 -6.27
C THR A 29 -14.67 -3.07 -6.39
N ALA A 30 -15.11 -2.69 -7.60
CA ALA A 30 -16.50 -2.34 -7.87
C ALA A 30 -17.46 -3.53 -7.66
N ALA A 31 -17.06 -4.75 -8.07
CA ALA A 31 -17.86 -5.96 -7.88
C ALA A 31 -18.05 -6.28 -6.38
N ILE A 32 -16.98 -6.19 -5.59
CA ILE A 32 -17.04 -6.41 -4.14
C ILE A 32 -18.05 -5.45 -3.50
N THR A 33 -17.91 -4.15 -3.73
CA THR A 33 -18.82 -3.15 -3.14
C THR A 33 -20.26 -3.35 -3.59
N THR A 34 -20.49 -3.66 -4.87
CA THR A 34 -21.83 -3.86 -5.45
C THR A 34 -22.50 -5.13 -4.90
N VAL A 35 -21.80 -6.26 -4.85
CA VAL A 35 -22.32 -7.53 -4.34
C VAL A 35 -22.60 -7.45 -2.83
N LEU A 36 -21.68 -6.88 -2.05
CA LEU A 36 -21.88 -6.70 -0.61
C LEU A 36 -23.00 -5.71 -0.28
N ALA A 37 -23.22 -4.69 -1.14
CA ALA A 37 -24.32 -3.74 -0.98
C ALA A 37 -25.70 -4.43 -1.02
N LYS A 38 -25.86 -5.54 -1.73
CA LYS A 38 -27.09 -6.33 -1.74
C LYS A 38 -27.48 -6.87 -0.36
N LYS A 39 -26.48 -7.06 0.51
CA LYS A 39 -26.67 -7.48 1.91
C LYS A 39 -26.59 -6.30 2.91
N GLY A 40 -26.50 -5.06 2.44
CA GLY A 40 -26.35 -3.88 3.29
C GLY A 40 -24.98 -3.77 3.97
N MET A 41 -23.96 -4.46 3.42
CA MET A 41 -22.59 -4.54 3.97
C MET A 41 -21.63 -3.56 3.30
N ALA A 42 -22.06 -2.84 2.28
CA ALA A 42 -21.29 -1.83 1.57
C ALA A 42 -22.22 -0.75 0.99
N LYS A 43 -21.62 0.36 0.59
CA LYS A 43 -22.22 1.27 -0.39
C LYS A 43 -21.66 0.88 -1.76
N ALA A 44 -22.54 0.54 -2.72
CA ALA A 44 -22.08 0.24 -4.06
C ALA A 44 -21.36 1.44 -4.69
N GLU A 45 -20.17 1.19 -5.20
CA GLU A 45 -19.38 2.19 -5.92
C GLU A 45 -19.11 1.67 -7.34
N ALA A 46 -19.48 2.50 -8.33
CA ALA A 46 -19.26 2.16 -9.73
C ALA A 46 -17.77 2.37 -10.10
N TYR A 47 -17.34 1.69 -11.17
CA TYR A 47 -15.97 1.77 -11.69
C TYR A 47 -15.49 3.23 -11.87
N ASP A 48 -16.31 4.08 -12.46
CA ASP A 48 -16.04 5.50 -12.73
C ASP A 48 -16.09 6.41 -11.49
N GLN A 49 -16.51 5.89 -10.35
CA GLN A 49 -16.45 6.56 -9.06
C GLN A 49 -15.14 6.21 -8.33
N ILE A 50 -14.63 5.00 -8.54
CA ILE A 50 -13.34 4.54 -8.00
C ILE A 50 -12.21 5.21 -8.79
N ASP A 51 -12.16 5.03 -10.12
CA ASP A 51 -11.26 5.76 -11.03
C ASP A 51 -11.87 7.10 -11.41
N GLY A 52 -11.87 8.03 -10.46
CA GLY A 52 -12.64 9.27 -10.55
C GLY A 52 -11.94 10.42 -11.26
N ALA A 53 -10.61 10.40 -11.38
CA ALA A 53 -9.84 11.48 -11.98
C ALA A 53 -10.06 11.57 -13.50
N PRO A 54 -10.10 12.79 -14.08
CA PRO A 54 -10.29 12.96 -15.53
C PRO A 54 -9.30 12.17 -16.37
N GLU A 55 -8.04 12.11 -15.97
CA GLU A 55 -6.97 11.40 -16.66
C GLU A 55 -7.14 9.87 -16.58
N GLU A 56 -7.64 9.34 -15.46
CA GLU A 56 -7.98 7.92 -15.28
C GLU A 56 -9.10 7.50 -16.24
N LYS A 57 -10.15 8.33 -16.33
CA LYS A 57 -11.29 8.10 -17.24
C LYS A 57 -10.89 8.17 -18.71
N GLU A 58 -10.00 9.10 -19.07
CA GLU A 58 -9.52 9.25 -20.44
C GLU A 58 -8.64 8.06 -20.88
N ARG A 59 -7.78 7.59 -19.98
CA ARG A 59 -6.83 6.48 -20.26
C ARG A 59 -7.39 5.10 -19.98
N GLY A 60 -8.46 4.99 -19.17
CA GLY A 60 -9.04 3.71 -18.73
C GLY A 60 -8.13 2.92 -17.80
N ILE A 61 -7.24 3.59 -17.06
CA ILE A 61 -6.29 2.97 -16.12
C ILE A 61 -6.29 3.72 -14.80
N THR A 62 -6.13 3.00 -13.70
CA THR A 62 -5.94 3.56 -12.37
C THR A 62 -4.56 4.22 -12.26
N ILE A 63 -4.52 5.47 -11.85
CA ILE A 63 -3.31 6.27 -11.65
C ILE A 63 -3.02 6.46 -10.16
N ASN A 64 -4.03 6.88 -9.42
CA ASN A 64 -3.95 7.11 -7.99
C ASN A 64 -4.56 5.94 -7.23
N THR A 65 -4.15 5.77 -5.96
CA THR A 65 -4.84 4.84 -5.07
C THR A 65 -6.23 5.36 -4.73
N ALA A 66 -7.23 4.51 -4.86
CA ALA A 66 -8.58 4.79 -4.40
C ALA A 66 -8.88 3.99 -3.12
N HIS A 67 -9.66 4.58 -2.22
CA HIS A 67 -10.04 3.95 -0.97
C HIS A 67 -11.56 3.76 -0.93
N VAL A 68 -12.00 2.53 -0.75
CA VAL A 68 -13.41 2.19 -0.55
C VAL A 68 -13.60 1.46 0.78
N GLU A 69 -14.79 1.57 1.37
CA GLU A 69 -15.12 0.85 2.61
C GLU A 69 -16.21 -0.18 2.37
N TYR A 70 -16.09 -1.31 3.04
CA TYR A 70 -17.13 -2.32 3.14
C TYR A 70 -16.91 -3.20 4.37
N GLN A 71 -17.85 -4.08 4.63
CA GLN A 71 -17.77 -4.98 5.78
C GLN A 71 -18.27 -6.39 5.41
N THR A 72 -17.82 -7.36 6.18
CA THR A 72 -18.42 -8.69 6.28
C THR A 72 -19.17 -8.79 7.60
N GLU A 73 -19.70 -9.96 7.91
CA GLU A 73 -20.26 -10.20 9.25
C GLU A 73 -19.21 -10.09 10.35
N LYS A 74 -17.93 -10.39 10.04
CA LYS A 74 -16.83 -10.47 11.00
C LYS A 74 -16.03 -9.17 11.10
N ARG A 75 -15.80 -8.47 9.98
CA ARG A 75 -14.80 -7.40 9.89
C ARG A 75 -15.28 -6.18 9.11
N HIS A 76 -14.66 -5.05 9.42
CA HIS A 76 -14.73 -3.82 8.62
C HIS A 76 -13.44 -3.70 7.79
N TYR A 77 -13.57 -3.39 6.51
CA TYR A 77 -12.46 -3.29 5.57
C TYR A 77 -12.30 -1.88 5.02
N ALA A 78 -11.07 -1.36 5.07
CA ALA A 78 -10.60 -0.33 4.16
C ALA A 78 -9.90 -1.02 3.01
N HIS A 79 -10.37 -0.80 1.79
CA HIS A 79 -9.82 -1.40 0.59
C HIS A 79 -9.12 -0.33 -0.24
N VAL A 80 -7.85 -0.59 -0.56
CA VAL A 80 -7.00 0.26 -1.39
C VAL A 80 -6.93 -0.33 -2.79
N ASP A 81 -7.53 0.33 -3.77
CA ASP A 81 -7.35 -0.04 -5.18
C ASP A 81 -6.05 0.55 -5.71
N CYS A 82 -5.12 -0.30 -6.12
CA CYS A 82 -3.78 0.10 -6.55
C CYS A 82 -3.65 0.16 -8.07
N PRO A 83 -2.89 1.15 -8.61
CA PRO A 83 -2.58 1.17 -10.03
C PRO A 83 -1.81 -0.07 -10.46
N GLY A 84 -2.04 -0.52 -11.69
CA GLY A 84 -1.37 -1.70 -12.27
C GLY A 84 -0.22 -1.35 -13.22
N HIS A 85 -0.18 -0.12 -13.72
CA HIS A 85 0.78 0.30 -14.73
C HIS A 85 2.15 0.65 -14.13
N ALA A 86 3.23 0.27 -14.82
CA ALA A 86 4.61 0.46 -14.36
C ALA A 86 4.97 1.93 -14.05
N ASP A 87 4.39 2.90 -14.77
CA ASP A 87 4.64 4.34 -14.54
C ASP A 87 4.13 4.82 -13.17
N TYR A 88 3.18 4.11 -12.55
CA TYR A 88 2.53 4.48 -11.29
C TYR A 88 2.94 3.60 -10.11
N VAL A 89 4.03 2.88 -10.22
CA VAL A 89 4.56 1.99 -9.15
C VAL A 89 4.75 2.73 -7.83
N LYS A 90 5.11 4.01 -7.85
CA LYS A 90 5.19 4.84 -6.63
C LYS A 90 3.86 4.86 -5.86
N ASN A 91 2.74 5.02 -6.56
CA ASN A 91 1.42 5.02 -5.95
C ASN A 91 1.04 3.60 -5.49
N MET A 92 1.42 2.57 -6.26
CA MET A 92 1.26 1.16 -5.85
C MET A 92 2.01 0.86 -4.56
N ILE A 93 3.29 1.26 -4.42
CA ILE A 93 4.09 1.07 -3.21
C ILE A 93 3.42 1.77 -2.01
N THR A 94 2.95 3.00 -2.21
CA THR A 94 2.26 3.76 -1.16
C THR A 94 0.97 3.06 -0.71
N GLY A 95 0.17 2.56 -1.66
CA GLY A 95 -1.05 1.80 -1.34
C GLY A 95 -0.73 0.48 -0.64
N ALA A 96 0.23 -0.29 -1.17
CA ALA A 96 0.62 -1.58 -0.59
C ALA A 96 1.17 -1.44 0.85
N ALA A 97 1.89 -0.36 1.15
CA ALA A 97 2.38 -0.09 2.50
C ALA A 97 1.27 0.10 3.55
N GLN A 98 0.05 0.37 3.11
CA GLN A 98 -1.11 0.53 3.97
C GLN A 98 -1.83 -0.80 4.26
N MET A 99 -1.55 -1.87 3.52
CA MET A 99 -2.29 -3.13 3.58
C MET A 99 -1.80 -4.04 4.71
N ASP A 100 -2.73 -4.71 5.36
CA ASP A 100 -2.48 -5.83 6.28
C ASP A 100 -2.42 -7.16 5.50
N GLY A 101 -3.13 -7.22 4.37
CA GLY A 101 -3.13 -8.31 3.39
C GLY A 101 -3.53 -7.79 2.01
N ALA A 102 -3.26 -8.54 0.96
CA ALA A 102 -3.56 -8.15 -0.42
C ALA A 102 -4.37 -9.20 -1.17
N ILE A 103 -5.17 -8.74 -2.13
CA ILE A 103 -5.83 -9.56 -3.13
C ILE A 103 -5.02 -9.44 -4.43
N LEU A 104 -4.37 -10.51 -4.83
CA LEU A 104 -3.66 -10.58 -6.10
C LEU A 104 -4.64 -10.94 -7.21
N VAL A 105 -4.82 -10.04 -8.16
CA VAL A 105 -5.73 -10.24 -9.29
C VAL A 105 -4.93 -10.65 -10.52
N VAL A 106 -5.23 -11.83 -11.05
CA VAL A 106 -4.60 -12.38 -12.25
C VAL A 106 -5.70 -12.79 -13.22
N ALA A 107 -5.62 -12.34 -14.48
CA ALA A 107 -6.55 -12.78 -15.51
C ALA A 107 -6.22 -14.22 -15.92
N ALA A 108 -7.22 -15.11 -15.89
CA ALA A 108 -7.05 -16.52 -16.27
C ALA A 108 -6.66 -16.68 -17.76
N SER A 109 -7.02 -15.70 -18.61
CA SER A 109 -6.65 -15.66 -20.03
C SER A 109 -5.18 -15.35 -20.28
N ASP A 110 -4.52 -14.61 -19.38
CA ASP A 110 -3.19 -14.03 -19.63
C ASP A 110 -2.11 -14.64 -18.72
N GLY A 111 -2.51 -15.18 -17.57
CA GLY A 111 -1.58 -15.68 -16.55
C GLY A 111 -0.77 -14.57 -15.84
N PRO A 112 0.27 -14.93 -15.08
CA PRO A 112 1.14 -13.98 -14.43
C PRO A 112 1.95 -13.15 -15.44
N MET A 113 1.82 -11.84 -15.38
CA MET A 113 2.46 -10.86 -16.27
C MET A 113 3.60 -10.12 -15.52
N PRO A 114 4.47 -9.34 -16.20
CA PRO A 114 5.61 -8.69 -15.55
C PRO A 114 5.28 -7.86 -14.32
N GLN A 115 4.20 -7.04 -14.35
CA GLN A 115 3.79 -6.27 -13.18
C GLN A 115 3.20 -7.14 -12.07
N THR A 116 2.68 -8.33 -12.38
CA THR A 116 2.26 -9.31 -11.34
C THR A 116 3.44 -9.66 -10.46
N ARG A 117 4.59 -10.02 -11.06
CA ARG A 117 5.83 -10.32 -10.35
C ARG A 117 6.33 -9.13 -9.53
N GLU A 118 6.40 -7.96 -10.15
CA GLU A 118 6.83 -6.73 -9.47
C GLU A 118 5.93 -6.39 -8.28
N HIS A 119 4.62 -6.51 -8.42
CA HIS A 119 3.67 -6.20 -7.35
C HIS A 119 3.77 -7.18 -6.17
N ILE A 120 3.99 -8.47 -6.40
CA ILE A 120 4.22 -9.47 -5.34
C ILE A 120 5.51 -9.12 -4.58
N LEU A 121 6.59 -8.85 -5.31
CA LEU A 121 7.87 -8.45 -4.74
C LEU A 121 7.74 -7.19 -3.87
N LEU A 122 7.11 -6.14 -4.40
CA LEU A 122 6.93 -4.87 -3.69
C LEU A 122 6.02 -5.03 -2.46
N ALA A 123 4.92 -5.77 -2.58
CA ALA A 123 4.06 -6.08 -1.44
C ALA A 123 4.83 -6.77 -0.31
N ARG A 124 5.69 -7.74 -0.66
CA ARG A 124 6.57 -8.40 0.32
C ARG A 124 7.53 -7.43 0.99
N GLN A 125 8.14 -6.53 0.21
CA GLN A 125 9.11 -5.55 0.72
C GLN A 125 8.49 -4.54 1.68
N VAL A 126 7.29 -4.03 1.37
CA VAL A 126 6.58 -3.10 2.27
C VAL A 126 5.97 -3.78 3.49
N GLY A 127 6.00 -5.12 3.54
CA GLY A 127 5.62 -5.89 4.72
C GLY A 127 4.26 -6.55 4.68
N VAL A 128 3.60 -6.63 3.54
CA VAL A 128 2.41 -7.48 3.34
C VAL A 128 2.83 -8.93 3.55
N LYS A 129 2.12 -9.63 4.43
CA LYS A 129 2.45 -11.01 4.81
C LYS A 129 1.50 -12.04 4.22
N TYR A 130 0.30 -11.64 3.87
CA TYR A 130 -0.78 -12.51 3.44
C TYR A 130 -1.35 -12.04 2.12
N ILE A 131 -1.49 -12.98 1.18
CA ILE A 131 -2.11 -12.76 -0.12
C ILE A 131 -3.25 -13.75 -0.28
N VAL A 132 -4.37 -13.30 -0.86
CA VAL A 132 -5.43 -14.14 -1.42
C VAL A 132 -5.44 -13.89 -2.92
N VAL A 133 -5.58 -14.94 -3.73
CA VAL A 133 -5.59 -14.81 -5.19
C VAL A 133 -7.01 -14.82 -5.71
N TYR A 134 -7.31 -13.91 -6.63
CA TYR A 134 -8.52 -13.93 -7.44
C TYR A 134 -8.14 -14.13 -8.90
N LEU A 135 -8.39 -15.34 -9.44
CA LEU A 135 -8.27 -15.63 -10.87
C LEU A 135 -9.50 -15.06 -11.57
N ASN A 136 -9.31 -13.90 -12.18
CA ASN A 136 -10.35 -13.14 -12.86
C ASN A 136 -10.52 -13.56 -14.31
N LYS A 137 -11.62 -13.17 -14.94
CA LYS A 137 -11.94 -13.43 -16.34
C LYS A 137 -12.07 -14.93 -16.70
N CYS A 138 -12.41 -15.76 -15.72
CA CYS A 138 -12.65 -17.20 -15.96
C CYS A 138 -13.82 -17.46 -16.93
N ASP A 139 -14.71 -16.49 -17.15
CA ASP A 139 -15.77 -16.53 -18.17
C ASP A 139 -15.25 -16.47 -19.61
N MET A 140 -13.99 -16.10 -19.82
CA MET A 140 -13.35 -16.00 -21.14
C MET A 140 -12.52 -17.24 -21.49
N VAL A 141 -12.41 -18.20 -20.59
CA VAL A 141 -11.60 -19.40 -20.76
C VAL A 141 -12.49 -20.63 -20.65
N ASP A 142 -12.67 -21.34 -21.77
CA ASP A 142 -13.52 -22.53 -21.83
C ASP A 142 -12.80 -23.81 -21.35
N ASP A 143 -11.46 -23.78 -21.31
CA ASP A 143 -10.62 -24.91 -20.94
C ASP A 143 -10.20 -24.82 -19.46
N GLU A 144 -10.74 -25.70 -18.63
CA GLU A 144 -10.43 -25.77 -17.21
C GLU A 144 -8.96 -26.15 -16.95
N GLU A 145 -8.31 -26.96 -17.83
CA GLU A 145 -6.91 -27.33 -17.68
C GLU A 145 -6.00 -26.11 -17.83
N LEU A 146 -6.39 -25.14 -18.66
CA LEU A 146 -5.66 -23.88 -18.80
C LEU A 146 -5.77 -23.04 -17.53
N ILE A 147 -6.94 -22.99 -16.89
CA ILE A 147 -7.14 -22.29 -15.61
C ILE A 147 -6.30 -22.96 -14.51
N ASP A 148 -6.25 -24.30 -14.47
CA ASP A 148 -5.42 -25.07 -13.53
C ASP A 148 -3.93 -24.75 -13.71
N LEU A 149 -3.47 -24.64 -14.96
CA LEU A 149 -2.09 -24.29 -15.28
C LEU A 149 -1.74 -22.86 -14.76
N VAL A 150 -2.60 -21.88 -15.03
CA VAL A 150 -2.42 -20.51 -14.54
C VAL A 150 -2.41 -20.47 -13.02
N GLU A 151 -3.28 -21.22 -12.34
CA GLU A 151 -3.27 -21.32 -10.88
C GLU A 151 -1.93 -21.86 -10.37
N MET A 152 -1.42 -22.91 -11.00
CA MET A 152 -0.12 -23.51 -10.63
C MET A 152 1.03 -22.51 -10.81
N GLU A 153 1.08 -21.79 -11.93
CA GLU A 153 2.09 -20.74 -12.16
C GLU A 153 2.03 -19.63 -11.11
N VAL A 154 0.83 -19.21 -10.69
CA VAL A 154 0.66 -18.20 -9.64
C VAL A 154 1.16 -18.71 -8.28
N ARG A 155 0.87 -19.98 -7.94
CA ARG A 155 1.34 -20.62 -6.70
C ARG A 155 2.87 -20.71 -6.66
N GLU A 156 3.49 -21.16 -7.76
CA GLU A 156 4.95 -21.20 -7.90
C GLU A 156 5.56 -19.81 -7.74
N LEU A 157 4.96 -18.81 -8.36
CA LEU A 157 5.41 -17.42 -8.24
C LEU A 157 5.32 -16.90 -6.81
N LEU A 158 4.26 -17.19 -6.08
CA LEU A 158 4.13 -16.82 -4.67
C LEU A 158 5.20 -17.47 -3.81
N ASN A 159 5.51 -18.75 -4.04
CA ASN A 159 6.58 -19.48 -3.34
C ASN A 159 7.96 -18.86 -3.63
N GLU A 160 8.23 -18.47 -4.89
CA GLU A 160 9.46 -17.80 -5.30
C GLU A 160 9.71 -16.51 -4.49
N TYR A 161 8.67 -15.72 -4.21
CA TYR A 161 8.75 -14.47 -3.44
C TYR A 161 8.53 -14.65 -1.93
N GLY A 162 8.51 -15.90 -1.44
CA GLY A 162 8.48 -16.22 -0.02
C GLY A 162 7.11 -16.06 0.65
N PHE A 163 6.03 -16.15 -0.11
CA PHE A 163 4.69 -16.41 0.38
C PHE A 163 4.42 -17.92 0.39
N ASP A 164 3.42 -18.35 1.14
CA ASP A 164 2.97 -19.74 1.12
C ASP A 164 2.02 -19.97 -0.05
N GLY A 165 2.59 -20.22 -1.25
CA GLY A 165 1.80 -20.37 -2.47
C GLY A 165 0.91 -21.64 -2.45
N ASP A 166 1.34 -22.68 -1.77
CA ASP A 166 0.61 -23.96 -1.73
C ASP A 166 -0.68 -23.85 -0.92
N GLU A 167 -0.63 -23.14 0.23
CA GLU A 167 -1.78 -22.95 1.12
C GLU A 167 -2.59 -21.70 0.80
N THR A 168 -2.06 -20.77 0.00
CA THR A 168 -2.73 -19.50 -0.37
C THR A 168 -4.07 -19.79 -1.05
N PRO A 169 -5.20 -19.23 -0.54
CA PRO A 169 -6.50 -19.37 -1.19
C PRO A 169 -6.51 -18.77 -2.59
N VAL A 170 -7.01 -19.53 -3.55
CA VAL A 170 -7.20 -19.09 -4.94
C VAL A 170 -8.68 -19.21 -5.28
N ILE A 171 -9.32 -18.10 -5.59
CA ILE A 171 -10.72 -18.01 -5.96
C ILE A 171 -10.85 -17.75 -7.46
N ARG A 172 -11.60 -18.58 -8.16
CA ARG A 172 -11.85 -18.46 -9.61
C ARG A 172 -13.15 -17.72 -9.85
N GLY A 173 -13.14 -16.69 -10.69
CA GLY A 173 -14.31 -15.90 -10.94
C GLY A 173 -14.23 -14.96 -12.14
N SER A 174 -15.25 -14.14 -12.27
CA SER A 174 -15.32 -13.03 -13.21
C SER A 174 -15.93 -11.81 -12.53
N ALA A 175 -15.12 -10.81 -12.27
CA ALA A 175 -15.57 -9.57 -11.65
C ALA A 175 -16.63 -8.85 -12.50
N LEU A 176 -16.47 -8.87 -13.81
CA LEU A 176 -17.44 -8.26 -14.73
C LEU A 176 -18.79 -8.97 -14.68
N LYS A 177 -18.81 -10.30 -14.73
CA LYS A 177 -20.04 -11.08 -14.65
C LYS A 177 -20.73 -10.96 -13.28
N ALA A 178 -19.94 -10.84 -12.20
CA ALA A 178 -20.48 -10.56 -10.88
C ALA A 178 -21.17 -9.17 -10.84
N LEU A 179 -20.58 -8.13 -11.47
CA LEU A 179 -21.20 -6.81 -11.61
C LEU A 179 -22.49 -6.86 -12.44
N GLU A 180 -22.54 -7.70 -13.49
CA GLU A 180 -23.73 -7.92 -14.32
C GLU A 180 -24.83 -8.70 -13.60
N GLY A 181 -24.53 -9.24 -12.41
CA GLY A 181 -25.51 -9.93 -11.57
C GLY A 181 -25.63 -11.42 -11.88
N ASP A 182 -24.63 -12.06 -12.50
CA ASP A 182 -24.59 -13.51 -12.69
C ASP A 182 -24.40 -14.20 -11.33
N PRO A 183 -25.36 -15.06 -10.87
CA PRO A 183 -25.33 -15.65 -9.55
C PRO A 183 -24.07 -16.51 -9.26
N LYS A 184 -23.54 -17.20 -10.29
CA LYS A 184 -22.31 -18.00 -10.16
C LYS A 184 -21.13 -17.13 -9.77
N TYR A 185 -20.98 -16.00 -10.45
CA TYR A 185 -19.86 -15.11 -10.23
C TYR A 185 -20.07 -14.17 -9.04
N GLU A 186 -21.30 -13.83 -8.68
CA GLU A 186 -21.58 -13.19 -7.38
C GLU A 186 -21.16 -14.09 -6.20
N GLN A 187 -21.37 -15.40 -6.31
CA GLN A 187 -20.90 -16.34 -5.30
C GLN A 187 -19.38 -16.31 -5.15
N SER A 188 -18.64 -16.19 -6.26
CA SER A 188 -17.16 -16.07 -6.19
C SER A 188 -16.69 -14.84 -5.40
N ILE A 189 -17.46 -13.76 -5.36
CA ILE A 189 -17.15 -12.59 -4.53
C ILE A 189 -17.36 -12.90 -3.05
N TYR A 190 -18.45 -13.64 -2.69
CA TYR A 190 -18.62 -14.08 -1.30
C TYR A 190 -17.52 -15.05 -0.88
N ASP A 191 -17.15 -16.01 -1.74
CA ASP A 191 -16.06 -16.95 -1.50
C ASP A 191 -14.72 -16.24 -1.30
N LEU A 192 -14.46 -15.19 -2.11
CA LEU A 192 -13.28 -14.32 -1.94
C LEU A 192 -13.28 -13.66 -0.56
N MET A 193 -14.40 -13.10 -0.14
CA MET A 193 -14.48 -12.41 1.16
C MET A 193 -14.38 -13.38 2.33
N ASP A 194 -14.92 -14.59 2.22
CA ASP A 194 -14.73 -15.65 3.21
C ASP A 194 -13.26 -16.10 3.29
N ALA A 195 -12.57 -16.20 2.15
CA ALA A 195 -11.14 -16.48 2.11
C ALA A 195 -10.32 -15.36 2.76
N VAL A 196 -10.65 -14.10 2.48
CA VAL A 196 -10.00 -12.94 3.11
C VAL A 196 -10.22 -12.92 4.62
N ASP A 197 -11.47 -13.18 5.08
CA ASP A 197 -11.83 -13.23 6.49
C ASP A 197 -11.11 -14.36 7.28
N THR A 198 -10.76 -15.45 6.62
CA THR A 198 -10.18 -16.64 7.26
C THR A 198 -8.67 -16.73 7.12
N TRP A 199 -8.12 -16.32 5.98
CA TRP A 199 -6.69 -16.43 5.68
C TRP A 199 -5.86 -15.28 6.25
N ILE A 200 -6.39 -14.05 6.20
CA ILE A 200 -5.70 -12.89 6.74
C ILE A 200 -6.02 -12.78 8.23
N PRO A 201 -5.02 -12.93 9.13
CA PRO A 201 -5.28 -12.82 10.57
C PRO A 201 -5.61 -11.38 10.99
N ASP A 202 -6.20 -11.23 12.16
CA ASP A 202 -6.38 -9.91 12.76
C ASP A 202 -5.03 -9.23 12.96
N PRO A 203 -4.83 -8.03 12.44
CA PRO A 203 -3.54 -7.37 12.49
C PRO A 203 -3.18 -6.95 13.92
N ALA A 204 -1.96 -7.28 14.36
CA ALA A 204 -1.42 -6.76 15.61
C ALA A 204 -1.14 -5.26 15.47
N ARG A 205 -1.77 -4.45 16.32
CA ARG A 205 -1.65 -2.99 16.33
C ARG A 205 -0.74 -2.53 17.47
N GLU A 206 0.26 -1.70 17.13
CA GLU A 206 1.20 -1.14 18.11
C GLU A 206 0.60 0.11 18.79
N MET A 207 -0.40 -0.08 19.64
CA MET A 207 -1.16 1.00 20.28
C MET A 207 -0.37 1.77 21.34
N ASP A 208 0.57 1.12 22.00
CA ASP A 208 1.35 1.68 23.13
C ASP A 208 2.54 2.56 22.69
N LYS A 209 2.86 2.56 21.39
CA LYS A 209 3.93 3.39 20.83
C LYS A 209 3.47 4.84 20.63
N PRO A 210 4.40 5.80 20.53
CA PRO A 210 4.07 7.17 20.14
C PRO A 210 3.37 7.21 18.77
N PHE A 211 2.32 8.04 18.66
CA PHE A 211 1.57 8.23 17.42
C PHE A 211 2.48 8.57 16.23
N LEU A 212 2.25 7.89 15.12
CA LEU A 212 2.90 8.13 13.83
C LEU A 212 1.93 7.83 12.69
N MET A 213 1.78 8.78 11.77
CA MET A 213 1.00 8.64 10.55
C MET A 213 1.81 9.15 9.36
N ALA A 214 2.03 8.33 8.34
CA ALA A 214 2.63 8.76 7.08
C ALA A 214 1.61 9.57 6.27
N ILE A 215 2.01 10.73 5.75
CA ILE A 215 1.15 11.60 4.94
C ILE A 215 1.15 11.09 3.50
N GLU A 216 -0.01 10.70 3.02
CA GLU A 216 -0.25 10.19 1.67
C GLU A 216 -0.70 11.29 0.73
N ASP A 217 -1.67 12.09 1.16
CA ASP A 217 -2.17 13.22 0.40
C ASP A 217 -2.51 14.40 1.32
N VAL A 218 -2.60 15.56 0.72
CA VAL A 218 -2.95 16.81 1.42
C VAL A 218 -3.94 17.59 0.61
N MET A 219 -5.08 17.88 1.20
CA MET A 219 -6.15 18.63 0.57
C MET A 219 -6.60 19.84 1.41
N THR A 220 -7.28 20.77 0.78
CA THR A 220 -7.91 21.90 1.47
C THR A 220 -9.41 21.76 1.39
N ILE A 221 -10.08 21.82 2.53
CA ILE A 221 -11.54 21.85 2.63
C ILE A 221 -11.98 23.28 2.91
N SER A 222 -12.77 23.85 1.98
CA SER A 222 -13.30 25.21 2.13
C SER A 222 -14.01 25.40 3.47
N GLY A 223 -13.60 26.44 4.22
CA GLY A 223 -14.15 26.77 5.54
C GLY A 223 -13.69 25.86 6.70
N ARG A 224 -12.87 24.82 6.43
CA ARG A 224 -12.35 23.93 7.48
C ARG A 224 -10.83 23.95 7.60
N GLY A 225 -10.10 24.11 6.51
CA GLY A 225 -8.64 24.19 6.49
C GLY A 225 -7.96 23.01 5.78
N THR A 226 -6.69 22.78 6.13
CA THR A 226 -5.85 21.75 5.53
C THR A 226 -6.10 20.41 6.23
N VAL A 227 -6.28 19.38 5.41
CA VAL A 227 -6.42 17.97 5.83
C VAL A 227 -5.26 17.17 5.27
N ALA A 228 -4.55 16.45 6.13
CA ALA A 228 -3.59 15.43 5.75
C ALA A 228 -4.26 14.06 5.83
N THR A 229 -4.17 13.27 4.79
CA THR A 229 -4.66 11.88 4.78
C THR A 229 -3.51 10.90 4.88
N GLY A 230 -3.78 9.74 5.47
CA GLY A 230 -2.83 8.66 5.58
C GLY A 230 -3.25 7.59 6.56
N ARG A 231 -2.48 6.50 6.60
CA ARG A 231 -2.64 5.43 7.58
C ARG A 231 -1.88 5.74 8.85
N VAL A 232 -2.50 5.52 10.00
CA VAL A 232 -1.83 5.53 11.29
C VAL A 232 -0.97 4.25 11.39
N GLU A 233 0.35 4.40 11.42
CA GLU A 233 1.29 3.27 11.49
C GLU A 233 1.31 2.67 12.89
N ARG A 234 1.30 3.52 13.92
CA ARG A 234 1.38 3.12 15.33
C ARG A 234 0.82 4.20 16.26
N GLY A 235 0.50 3.79 17.46
CA GLY A 235 0.01 4.66 18.53
C GLY A 235 -1.42 5.11 18.34
N GLN A 236 -1.78 6.12 19.11
CA GLN A 236 -3.10 6.75 19.11
C GLN A 236 -2.95 8.26 19.13
N ALA A 237 -3.92 8.96 18.53
CA ALA A 237 -4.07 10.41 18.63
C ALA A 237 -5.51 10.80 18.88
N HIS A 238 -5.70 11.78 19.73
CA HIS A 238 -7.01 12.29 20.11
C HIS A 238 -7.28 13.66 19.49
N LEU A 239 -8.53 14.02 19.44
CA LEU A 239 -8.94 15.36 19.06
C LEU A 239 -8.28 16.38 20.03
N ASN A 240 -7.71 17.45 19.48
CA ASN A 240 -6.93 18.50 20.14
C ASN A 240 -5.52 18.10 20.61
N ASP A 241 -5.02 16.92 20.29
CA ASP A 241 -3.61 16.60 20.52
C ASP A 241 -2.70 17.49 19.68
N GLU A 242 -1.56 17.90 20.29
CA GLU A 242 -0.45 18.51 19.56
C GLU A 242 0.32 17.43 18.82
N VAL A 243 0.64 17.69 17.55
CA VAL A 243 1.46 16.83 16.69
C VAL A 243 2.52 17.65 15.96
N GLU A 244 3.56 16.98 15.52
CA GLU A 244 4.61 17.55 14.67
C GLU A 244 4.48 17.01 13.24
N ILE A 245 4.70 17.90 12.28
CA ILE A 245 4.90 17.58 10.85
C ILE A 245 6.39 17.44 10.64
N VAL A 246 6.89 16.24 10.35
CA VAL A 246 8.32 15.93 10.32
C VAL A 246 8.76 15.42 8.94
N GLY A 247 9.93 15.84 8.51
CA GLY A 247 10.59 15.41 7.25
C GLY A 247 10.44 16.42 6.11
N ILE A 248 11.32 16.34 5.15
CA ILE A 248 11.42 17.13 3.89
C ILE A 248 11.59 18.62 4.14
N LYS A 249 10.78 19.23 4.97
CA LYS A 249 10.78 20.64 5.38
C LYS A 249 11.12 20.76 6.87
N ASP A 250 11.28 21.98 7.34
CA ASP A 250 11.45 22.25 8.76
C ASP A 250 10.27 21.70 9.57
N THR A 251 10.59 21.10 10.70
CA THR A 251 9.57 20.52 11.59
C THR A 251 8.63 21.61 12.12
N GLN A 252 7.34 21.39 12.01
CA GLN A 252 6.29 22.32 12.45
C GLN A 252 5.36 21.64 13.44
N LYS A 253 4.91 22.39 14.42
CA LYS A 253 3.89 21.96 15.38
C LYS A 253 2.51 22.41 14.94
N THR A 254 1.53 21.55 15.17
CA THR A 254 0.12 21.85 14.92
C THR A 254 -0.77 21.06 15.88
N VAL A 255 -2.08 21.30 15.81
CA VAL A 255 -3.08 20.64 16.64
C VAL A 255 -4.10 19.96 15.74
N LEU A 256 -4.48 18.74 16.08
CA LEU A 256 -5.54 17.98 15.42
C LEU A 256 -6.91 18.56 15.78
N THR A 257 -7.58 19.25 14.86
CA THR A 257 -8.89 19.86 15.08
C THR A 257 -10.05 19.02 14.57
N GLY A 258 -9.76 17.92 13.86
CA GLY A 258 -10.73 16.95 13.39
C GLY A 258 -10.04 15.67 12.96
N LEU A 259 -10.70 14.56 13.22
CA LEU A 259 -10.27 13.22 12.79
C LEU A 259 -11.46 12.55 12.13
N GLU A 260 -11.27 12.06 10.92
CA GLU A 260 -12.32 11.43 10.12
C GLU A 260 -11.78 10.18 9.40
N MET A 261 -12.60 9.15 9.28
CA MET A 261 -12.37 7.98 8.45
C MET A 261 -13.66 7.70 7.66
N PHE A 262 -13.54 7.60 6.32
CA PHE A 262 -14.68 7.42 5.41
C PHE A 262 -15.83 8.43 5.67
N HIS A 263 -15.47 9.72 5.84
CA HIS A 263 -16.37 10.83 6.15
C HIS A 263 -17.11 10.74 7.50
N LYS A 264 -16.82 9.72 8.33
CA LYS A 264 -17.33 9.56 9.69
C LYS A 264 -16.34 10.14 10.70
N GLN A 265 -16.85 10.73 11.79
CA GLN A 265 -16.00 11.30 12.83
C GLN A 265 -15.37 10.22 13.71
N LEU A 266 -14.11 10.44 14.07
CA LEU A 266 -13.39 9.68 15.07
C LEU A 266 -13.15 10.54 16.31
N ASP A 267 -13.34 9.96 17.49
CA ASP A 267 -12.90 10.57 18.76
C ASP A 267 -11.39 10.30 18.98
N VAL A 268 -10.92 9.14 18.53
CA VAL A 268 -9.54 8.68 18.61
C VAL A 268 -9.14 8.06 17.28
N ALA A 269 -7.98 8.41 16.76
CA ALA A 269 -7.33 7.72 15.66
C ALA A 269 -6.37 6.67 16.23
N GLU A 270 -6.43 5.45 15.73
CA GLU A 270 -5.68 4.30 16.24
C GLU A 270 -4.81 3.68 15.16
N ALA A 271 -3.74 2.99 15.57
CA ALA A 271 -2.89 2.23 14.65
C ALA A 271 -3.73 1.34 13.72
N GLY A 272 -3.54 1.51 12.41
CA GLY A 272 -4.30 0.83 11.36
C GLY A 272 -5.42 1.66 10.72
N ASP A 273 -5.86 2.76 11.34
CA ASP A 273 -6.89 3.61 10.75
C ASP A 273 -6.34 4.39 9.54
N ASN A 274 -7.13 4.48 8.47
CA ASN A 274 -6.90 5.41 7.36
C ASN A 274 -7.69 6.69 7.61
N ILE A 275 -7.02 7.75 8.01
CA ILE A 275 -7.68 8.96 8.50
C ILE A 275 -7.40 10.19 7.64
N GLY A 276 -8.35 11.12 7.68
CA GLY A 276 -8.15 12.53 7.37
C GLY A 276 -8.00 13.33 8.66
N ALA A 277 -6.80 13.86 8.87
CA ALA A 277 -6.45 14.70 10.02
C ALA A 277 -6.55 16.18 9.66
N LEU A 278 -7.45 16.91 10.27
CA LEU A 278 -7.62 18.35 10.09
C LEU A 278 -6.63 19.10 10.98
N LEU A 279 -5.79 19.94 10.38
CA LEU A 279 -4.65 20.60 11.02
C LEU A 279 -4.93 22.08 11.25
N ARG A 280 -4.64 22.57 12.46
CA ARG A 280 -4.82 23.99 12.83
C ARG A 280 -3.70 24.86 12.28
N GLY A 281 -4.04 25.90 11.51
CA GLY A 281 -3.11 26.94 11.11
C GLY A 281 -2.02 26.51 10.13
N ILE A 282 -2.16 25.36 9.48
CA ILE A 282 -1.25 24.87 8.45
C ILE A 282 -1.83 25.18 7.06
N ALA A 283 -1.08 25.89 6.24
CA ALA A 283 -1.43 26.12 4.85
C ALA A 283 -1.04 24.90 3.99
N ARG A 284 -1.72 24.73 2.84
CA ARG A 284 -1.53 23.57 1.94
C ARG A 284 -0.07 23.44 1.44
N ASP A 285 0.62 24.55 1.23
CA ASP A 285 2.01 24.62 0.76
C ASP A 285 3.06 24.37 1.85
N GLN A 286 2.66 24.39 3.12
CA GLN A 286 3.55 24.09 4.25
C GLN A 286 3.72 22.59 4.51
N ILE A 287 2.81 21.78 4.03
CA ILE A 287 2.77 20.33 4.24
C ILE A 287 2.69 19.61 2.89
N GLN A 288 3.28 18.43 2.81
CA GLN A 288 3.27 17.63 1.58
C GLN A 288 3.33 16.13 1.86
N ARG A 289 2.96 15.34 0.87
CA ARG A 289 3.17 13.88 0.83
C ARG A 289 4.62 13.53 1.16
N GLY A 290 4.82 12.47 1.95
CA GLY A 290 6.13 11.98 2.34
C GLY A 290 6.62 12.50 3.69
N GLN A 291 6.01 13.54 4.23
CA GLN A 291 6.18 13.91 5.63
C GLN A 291 5.36 12.96 6.52
N VAL A 292 5.57 13.04 7.83
CA VAL A 292 4.76 12.30 8.80
C VAL A 292 4.13 13.25 9.82
N LEU A 293 2.95 12.88 10.33
CA LEU A 293 2.42 13.43 11.58
C LEU A 293 2.88 12.51 12.72
N ALA A 294 3.50 13.08 13.72
CA ALA A 294 4.04 12.32 14.83
C ALA A 294 3.74 13.00 16.18
N LYS A 295 3.76 12.21 17.26
CA LYS A 295 3.77 12.77 18.62
C LYS A 295 5.00 13.65 18.78
N PRO A 296 4.89 14.86 19.38
CA PRO A 296 6.01 15.79 19.49
C PRO A 296 7.26 15.15 20.09
N GLY A 297 8.41 15.34 19.40
CA GLY A 297 9.70 14.83 19.81
C GLY A 297 9.91 13.32 19.69
N SER A 298 8.98 12.59 19.07
CA SER A 298 9.08 11.12 18.94
C SER A 298 9.81 10.64 17.71
N VAL A 299 9.89 11.47 16.67
CA VAL A 299 10.58 11.17 15.41
C VAL A 299 11.33 12.41 14.94
N HIS A 300 12.51 12.20 14.34
CA HIS A 300 13.35 13.29 13.83
C HIS A 300 13.66 13.08 12.35
N PRO A 301 13.88 14.19 11.60
CA PRO A 301 14.32 14.12 10.22
C PRO A 301 15.83 13.84 10.12
N HIS A 302 16.23 12.90 9.27
CA HIS A 302 17.64 12.54 9.06
C HIS A 302 17.96 12.46 7.57
N THR A 303 19.22 12.73 7.23
CA THR A 303 19.76 12.56 5.89
C THR A 303 20.78 11.44 5.80
N LYS A 304 21.41 11.04 6.91
CA LYS A 304 22.49 10.05 6.92
C LYS A 304 22.14 8.86 7.80
N PHE A 305 22.38 7.67 7.27
CA PHE A 305 22.15 6.43 7.99
C PHE A 305 22.95 5.29 7.40
N LYS A 306 23.11 4.21 8.19
CA LYS A 306 23.58 2.90 7.71
C LYS A 306 22.38 1.99 7.47
N ALA A 307 22.49 1.15 6.49
CA ALA A 307 21.42 0.22 6.13
C ALA A 307 21.98 -1.15 5.76
N GLN A 308 21.25 -2.20 6.14
CA GLN A 308 21.40 -3.52 5.60
C GLN A 308 20.55 -3.60 4.34
N VAL A 309 21.14 -3.94 3.20
CA VAL A 309 20.49 -3.94 1.88
C VAL A 309 20.74 -5.24 1.17
N TYR A 310 19.68 -5.84 0.66
CA TYR A 310 19.73 -6.91 -0.33
C TYR A 310 19.57 -6.32 -1.73
N VAL A 311 20.49 -6.64 -2.62
CA VAL A 311 20.48 -6.18 -4.02
C VAL A 311 19.85 -7.27 -4.88
N LEU A 312 18.73 -6.97 -5.52
CA LEU A 312 17.97 -7.92 -6.33
C LEU A 312 18.78 -8.41 -7.53
N THR A 313 18.67 -9.72 -7.80
CA THR A 313 19.25 -10.34 -8.99
C THR A 313 18.49 -9.96 -10.25
N LYS A 314 19.05 -10.28 -11.40
CA LYS A 314 18.38 -10.10 -12.71
C LYS A 314 17.11 -10.93 -12.81
N GLU A 315 17.12 -12.14 -12.30
CA GLU A 315 15.99 -13.08 -12.28
C GLU A 315 14.84 -12.53 -11.44
N GLU A 316 15.15 -11.80 -10.37
CA GLU A 316 14.19 -11.08 -9.52
C GLU A 316 13.73 -9.74 -10.12
N GLY A 317 14.11 -9.42 -11.35
CA GLY A 317 13.78 -8.14 -12.00
C GLY A 317 14.69 -6.98 -11.62
N GLY A 318 15.76 -7.24 -10.87
CA GLY A 318 16.74 -6.26 -10.41
C GLY A 318 17.84 -5.94 -11.45
N ARG A 319 19.00 -5.56 -10.95
CA ARG A 319 20.16 -5.22 -11.78
C ARG A 319 20.85 -6.46 -12.34
N HIS A 320 21.51 -6.28 -13.48
CA HIS A 320 22.41 -7.26 -14.07
C HIS A 320 23.89 -6.81 -14.04
N THR A 321 24.15 -5.61 -13.51
CA THR A 321 25.50 -5.06 -13.39
C THR A 321 25.78 -4.65 -11.94
N PRO A 322 27.03 -4.77 -11.47
CA PRO A 322 27.41 -4.26 -10.15
C PRO A 322 27.31 -2.74 -10.07
N PHE A 323 27.33 -2.23 -8.86
CA PHE A 323 27.53 -0.80 -8.60
C PHE A 323 28.67 -0.58 -7.60
N VAL A 324 29.19 0.65 -7.60
CA VAL A 324 30.31 1.10 -6.76
C VAL A 324 29.87 2.27 -5.88
N SER A 325 30.73 2.72 -4.98
CA SER A 325 30.50 3.94 -4.21
C SER A 325 30.16 5.14 -5.11
N ASN A 326 29.36 6.07 -4.58
CA ASN A 326 28.74 7.20 -5.29
C ASN A 326 27.57 6.83 -6.23
N TYR A 327 27.04 5.61 -6.15
CA TYR A 327 25.81 5.25 -6.81
C TYR A 327 24.63 6.08 -6.24
N ARG A 328 23.74 6.58 -7.11
CA ARG A 328 22.69 7.55 -6.78
C ARG A 328 21.31 7.10 -7.20
N PRO A 329 20.74 6.08 -6.58
CA PRO A 329 19.38 5.64 -6.87
C PRO A 329 18.32 6.45 -6.12
N GLN A 330 17.04 6.11 -6.36
CA GLN A 330 15.89 6.57 -5.59
C GLN A 330 15.63 5.62 -4.42
N PHE A 331 15.49 6.19 -3.23
CA PHE A 331 15.08 5.49 -2.01
C PHE A 331 13.62 5.76 -1.73
N TYR A 332 12.83 4.71 -1.60
CA TYR A 332 11.40 4.79 -1.32
C TYR A 332 11.14 4.47 0.14
N PHE A 333 10.73 5.49 0.89
CA PHE A 333 10.34 5.38 2.29
C PHE A 333 8.86 5.71 2.43
N ARG A 334 8.06 4.82 3.04
CA ARG A 334 6.62 5.06 3.26
C ARG A 334 5.92 5.59 1.99
N THR A 335 5.56 6.88 2.00
CA THR A 335 4.79 7.54 0.93
C THR A 335 5.65 8.43 0.02
N THR A 336 6.97 8.46 0.18
CA THR A 336 7.87 9.30 -0.60
C THR A 336 9.06 8.57 -1.18
N ASP A 337 9.66 9.19 -2.18
CA ASP A 337 10.96 8.83 -2.72
C ASP A 337 11.94 9.99 -2.60
N VAL A 338 13.20 9.66 -2.41
CA VAL A 338 14.29 10.64 -2.32
C VAL A 338 15.55 10.04 -2.92
N THR A 339 16.30 10.85 -3.65
CA THR A 339 17.62 10.45 -4.14
C THR A 339 18.60 10.35 -2.98
N GLY A 340 19.39 9.29 -2.95
CA GLY A 340 20.46 9.12 -1.97
C GLY A 340 21.76 8.72 -2.65
N VAL A 341 22.87 9.04 -2.01
CA VAL A 341 24.22 8.63 -2.40
C VAL A 341 24.64 7.46 -1.53
N ILE A 342 25.05 6.37 -2.15
CA ILE A 342 25.55 5.19 -1.46
C ILE A 342 27.07 5.27 -1.36
N THR A 343 27.60 5.05 -0.15
CA THR A 343 29.02 4.84 0.10
C THR A 343 29.21 3.44 0.69
N LEU A 344 30.01 2.63 0.00
CA LEU A 344 30.34 1.28 0.44
C LEU A 344 31.36 1.31 1.59
N PRO A 345 31.33 0.32 2.50
CA PRO A 345 32.29 0.24 3.58
C PRO A 345 33.71 0.00 3.05
N GLU A 346 34.71 0.33 3.87
CA GLU A 346 36.13 0.11 3.55
C GLU A 346 36.36 -1.38 3.23
N GLY A 347 37.10 -1.65 2.13
CA GLY A 347 37.38 -3.00 1.65
C GLY A 347 36.32 -3.60 0.74
N THR A 348 35.25 -2.86 0.44
CA THR A 348 34.24 -3.27 -0.55
C THR A 348 34.31 -2.35 -1.77
N ASP A 349 34.89 -2.87 -2.84
CA ASP A 349 35.06 -2.10 -4.08
C ASP A 349 33.77 -1.99 -4.90
N MET A 350 32.96 -3.05 -4.89
CA MET A 350 31.70 -3.11 -5.63
C MET A 350 30.69 -4.05 -4.94
N VAL A 351 29.44 -3.90 -5.30
CA VAL A 351 28.32 -4.77 -4.86
C VAL A 351 27.68 -5.41 -6.08
N MET A 352 27.50 -6.72 -6.01
CA MET A 352 26.90 -7.53 -7.08
C MET A 352 25.41 -7.72 -6.85
N PRO A 353 24.62 -7.93 -7.92
CA PRO A 353 23.27 -8.46 -7.77
C PRO A 353 23.29 -9.79 -6.98
N GLY A 354 22.37 -9.92 -6.01
CA GLY A 354 22.31 -11.04 -5.05
C GLY A 354 23.07 -10.82 -3.75
N ASP A 355 23.88 -9.75 -3.65
CA ASP A 355 24.61 -9.46 -2.42
C ASP A 355 23.68 -8.89 -1.32
N ASN A 356 24.05 -9.24 -0.09
CA ASN A 356 23.47 -8.64 1.12
C ASN A 356 24.57 -7.85 1.84
N VAL A 357 24.49 -6.53 1.84
CA VAL A 357 25.58 -5.64 2.24
C VAL A 357 25.10 -4.53 3.17
N VAL A 358 25.96 -4.16 4.13
CA VAL A 358 25.78 -2.91 4.91
C VAL A 358 26.37 -1.75 4.12
N MET A 359 25.63 -0.68 3.97
CA MET A 359 26.10 0.51 3.27
C MET A 359 25.73 1.80 4.01
N ASN A 360 26.51 2.85 3.78
CA ASN A 360 26.20 4.19 4.23
C ASN A 360 25.41 4.90 3.15
N VAL A 361 24.36 5.60 3.57
CA VAL A 361 23.48 6.36 2.67
C VAL A 361 23.39 7.80 3.12
N GLU A 362 23.52 8.74 2.17
CA GLU A 362 23.27 10.16 2.38
C GLU A 362 22.17 10.63 1.41
N LEU A 363 21.03 11.01 1.97
CA LEU A 363 19.86 11.49 1.22
C LEU A 363 20.03 12.97 0.87
N ILE A 364 19.48 13.40 -0.26
CA ILE A 364 19.47 14.81 -0.68
C ILE A 364 18.48 15.68 0.11
N ALA A 365 17.53 15.09 0.81
CA ALA A 365 16.56 15.77 1.65
C ALA A 365 16.34 14.99 2.95
N PRO A 366 16.05 15.69 4.07
CA PRO A 366 15.80 15.02 5.35
C PRO A 366 14.46 14.29 5.32
N ILE A 367 14.43 13.07 5.82
CA ILE A 367 13.22 12.23 5.94
C ILE A 367 13.05 11.78 7.37
N ALA A 368 11.79 11.64 7.80
CA ALA A 368 11.43 11.06 9.08
C ALA A 368 11.72 9.54 9.06
N ILE A 369 12.89 9.15 9.56
CA ILE A 369 13.33 7.75 9.63
C ILE A 369 13.81 7.40 11.04
N GLU A 370 13.71 6.12 11.37
CA GLU A 370 14.15 5.52 12.62
C GLU A 370 14.89 4.20 12.31
N THR A 371 15.66 3.71 13.25
CA THR A 371 16.24 2.36 13.15
C THR A 371 15.13 1.32 12.94
N GLY A 372 15.32 0.43 11.99
CA GLY A 372 14.32 -0.54 11.56
C GLY A 372 13.39 -0.07 10.44
N THR A 373 13.41 1.21 10.05
CA THR A 373 12.62 1.69 8.91
C THR A 373 13.02 0.96 7.64
N LYS A 374 12.05 0.34 6.98
CA LYS A 374 12.23 -0.37 5.71
C LYS A 374 12.17 0.61 4.53
N PHE A 375 12.87 0.26 3.46
CA PHE A 375 12.84 1.01 2.20
C PHE A 375 13.13 0.11 1.01
N SER A 376 12.74 0.55 -0.18
CA SER A 376 13.18 -0.04 -1.44
C SER A 376 14.05 0.94 -2.21
N ILE A 377 14.95 0.40 -3.04
CA ILE A 377 15.86 1.15 -3.91
C ILE A 377 15.40 0.94 -5.35
N ARG A 378 15.23 2.02 -6.10
CA ARG A 378 14.78 1.97 -7.50
C ARG A 378 15.71 2.74 -8.42
N GLU A 379 15.87 2.24 -9.64
CA GLU A 379 16.59 2.88 -10.73
C GLU A 379 15.89 2.58 -12.07
N GLY A 380 15.73 3.59 -12.92
CA GLY A 380 15.18 3.40 -14.27
C GLY A 380 13.80 2.73 -14.31
N GLY A 381 12.96 2.94 -13.28
CA GLY A 381 11.63 2.33 -13.18
C GLY A 381 11.59 0.93 -12.58
N HIS A 382 12.75 0.34 -12.22
CA HIS A 382 12.84 -1.01 -11.64
C HIS A 382 13.28 -0.96 -10.19
N THR A 383 12.77 -1.88 -9.37
CA THR A 383 13.28 -2.11 -8.02
C THR A 383 14.60 -2.89 -8.12
N VAL A 384 15.66 -2.32 -7.56
CA VAL A 384 17.01 -2.90 -7.64
C VAL A 384 17.54 -3.39 -6.29
N GLY A 385 16.84 -3.08 -5.21
CA GLY A 385 17.20 -3.54 -3.89
C GLY A 385 16.16 -3.17 -2.85
N ALA A 386 16.27 -3.78 -1.68
CA ALA A 386 15.47 -3.49 -0.51
C ALA A 386 16.33 -3.57 0.75
N GLY A 387 16.00 -2.77 1.74
CA GLY A 387 16.77 -2.74 2.97
C GLY A 387 16.02 -2.17 4.16
N ASN A 388 16.71 -2.16 5.26
CA ASN A 388 16.26 -1.52 6.49
C ASN A 388 17.38 -0.68 7.11
N VAL A 389 16.98 0.43 7.72
CA VAL A 389 17.89 1.30 8.48
C VAL A 389 18.39 0.57 9.72
N THR A 390 19.71 0.45 9.87
CA THR A 390 20.33 -0.22 11.02
C THR A 390 20.87 0.77 12.04
N GLU A 391 21.34 1.91 11.60
CA GLU A 391 21.91 2.97 12.44
C GLU A 391 21.64 4.33 11.80
N ILE A 392 21.34 5.33 12.60
CA ILE A 392 21.18 6.71 12.16
C ILE A 392 22.42 7.49 12.59
N ASP A 393 23.10 8.08 11.61
CA ASP A 393 24.21 8.99 11.88
C ASP A 393 23.64 10.35 12.30
N ALA A 394 24.12 10.88 13.41
CA ALA A 394 23.64 12.12 14.03
C ALA A 394 23.96 13.37 13.20
#